data_5364a823c8f21a0250a9627095ef013e
#
_entry.id   5364a823c8f21a0250a9627095ef013e
#
_cell.length_a   1.000
_cell.length_b   1.000
_cell.length_c   1.000
_cell.angle_alpha   90.00
_cell.angle_beta   90.00
_cell.angle_gamma   90.00
#
_symmetry.space_group_name_H-M   'P 1'
#
loop_
_entity.id
_entity.type
_entity.pdbx_description
1 polymer ?
#
loop_
_entity_poly.entity_id
_entity_poly.type
_entity_poly.pdbx_seq_one_letter_code
_entity_poly.pdbx_strand_id
1 'polypeptide(L)'
;MNPFLPTVSEQKSVLMTKEYDTPPTILVVEDVHETRDGIEKLLMADGYRVALARDERDAIESAQRTRPHLILVSLAGSPHEVVFSARSIRQRAEAGERVPVVIFCIEGIDEGDEVEIGENVHLTRPDNFNQLRSLIARLLNKISIAA
;
A
#
# COMPACT_ATOMS: atom_id res chain seq x y z
N MET A 1 17.29 35.22 -12.78
CA MET A 1 16.57 34.04 -12.31
C MET A 1 16.77 32.90 -13.29
N ASN A 2 17.11 31.78 -12.77
CA ASN A 2 17.21 30.58 -13.59
C ASN A 2 15.81 29.99 -13.83
N PRO A 3 15.33 29.98 -15.09
CA PRO A 3 13.99 29.46 -15.37
C PRO A 3 13.86 27.93 -15.11
N PHE A 4 14.97 27.27 -14.91
CA PHE A 4 14.95 25.82 -14.62
C PHE A 4 14.91 25.53 -13.13
N LEU A 5 14.97 26.54 -12.27
CA LEU A 5 14.77 26.33 -10.85
C LEU A 5 13.29 26.12 -10.58
N PRO A 6 12.94 25.02 -9.87
CA PRO A 6 11.54 24.76 -9.58
C PRO A 6 10.98 25.79 -8.60
N THR A 7 9.67 25.98 -8.65
CA THR A 7 8.95 26.77 -7.66
C THR A 7 9.05 26.05 -6.30
N VAL A 8 8.65 26.74 -5.23
CA VAL A 8 8.66 26.12 -3.89
C VAL A 8 7.82 24.84 -3.87
N SER A 9 6.68 24.85 -4.56
CA SER A 9 5.83 23.65 -4.64
C SER A 9 6.50 22.51 -5.39
N GLU A 10 7.16 22.84 -6.50
CA GLU A 10 7.89 21.85 -7.30
C GLU A 10 9.12 21.33 -6.55
N GLN A 11 9.80 22.18 -5.80
CA GLN A 11 10.92 21.75 -4.97
C GLN A 11 10.49 20.76 -3.91
N LYS A 12 9.35 20.99 -3.28
CA LYS A 12 8.80 20.08 -2.30
C LYS A 12 8.47 18.72 -2.93
N SER A 13 7.90 18.73 -4.11
CA SER A 13 7.60 17.51 -4.87
C SER A 13 8.89 16.77 -5.23
N VAL A 14 9.91 17.48 -5.68
CA VAL A 14 11.21 16.91 -6.02
C VAL A 14 11.88 16.30 -4.78
N LEU A 15 11.77 16.95 -3.62
CA LEU A 15 12.33 16.40 -2.38
C LEU A 15 11.64 15.13 -1.96
N MET A 16 10.33 15.04 -2.12
CA MET A 16 9.59 13.81 -1.85
C MET A 16 10.02 12.69 -2.81
N THR A 17 10.29 13.01 -4.05
CA THR A 17 10.69 12.04 -5.07
C THR A 17 12.14 11.60 -4.90
N LYS A 18 12.98 12.39 -4.24
CA LYS A 18 14.38 12.04 -3.98
C LYS A 18 14.53 10.79 -3.11
N GLU A 19 13.57 10.54 -2.24
CA GLU A 19 13.59 9.37 -1.38
C GLU A 19 13.37 8.08 -2.17
N TYR A 20 12.78 8.23 -3.36
CA TYR A 20 12.54 7.14 -4.31
C TYR A 20 12.96 7.65 -5.69
N ASP A 21 13.74 6.86 -6.42
CA ASP A 21 14.08 7.18 -7.81
C ASP A 21 12.84 7.26 -8.68
N THR A 22 11.82 6.51 -8.32
CA THR A 22 10.51 6.50 -8.96
C THR A 22 9.44 6.53 -7.88
N PRO A 23 8.20 6.91 -8.21
CA PRO A 23 7.12 6.84 -7.22
C PRO A 23 6.99 5.43 -6.64
N PRO A 24 6.66 5.32 -5.35
CA PRO A 24 6.45 4.00 -4.74
C PRO A 24 5.35 3.22 -5.44
N THR A 25 5.53 1.91 -5.51
CA THR A 25 4.55 1.00 -6.07
C THR A 25 3.73 0.36 -4.96
N ILE A 26 2.41 0.41 -5.10
CA ILE A 26 1.49 -0.25 -4.20
C ILE A 26 0.84 -1.41 -4.95
N LEU A 27 0.91 -2.61 -4.37
CA LEU A 27 0.18 -3.75 -4.89
C LEU A 27 -1.18 -3.79 -4.22
N VAL A 28 -2.24 -3.73 -5.01
CA VAL A 28 -3.63 -3.81 -4.53
C VAL A 28 -4.15 -5.21 -4.82
N VAL A 29 -4.49 -5.93 -3.76
CA VAL A 29 -5.05 -7.28 -3.85
C VAL A 29 -6.52 -7.19 -3.47
N GLU A 30 -7.40 -7.27 -4.46
CA GLU A 30 -8.84 -7.09 -4.30
C GLU A 30 -9.57 -8.00 -5.29
N ASP A 31 -10.49 -8.79 -4.80
CA ASP A 31 -11.22 -9.75 -5.63
C ASP A 31 -12.38 -9.14 -6.42
N VAL A 32 -12.91 -8.01 -5.98
CA VAL A 32 -14.00 -7.33 -6.67
C VAL A 32 -13.42 -6.34 -7.69
N HIS A 33 -13.67 -6.60 -8.97
CA HIS A 33 -13.09 -5.83 -10.07
C HIS A 33 -13.36 -4.32 -9.95
N GLU A 34 -14.60 -3.93 -9.69
CA GLU A 34 -14.97 -2.51 -9.62
C GLU A 34 -14.29 -1.80 -8.45
N THR A 35 -14.24 -2.47 -7.29
CA THR A 35 -13.56 -1.95 -6.12
C THR A 35 -12.06 -1.80 -6.39
N ARG A 36 -11.46 -2.81 -7.01
CA ARG A 36 -10.04 -2.80 -7.37
C ARG A 36 -9.70 -1.62 -8.28
N ASP A 37 -10.50 -1.41 -9.31
CA ASP A 37 -10.32 -0.28 -10.24
C ASP A 37 -10.49 1.07 -9.54
N GLY A 38 -11.44 1.17 -8.63
CA GLY A 38 -11.65 2.39 -7.85
C GLY A 38 -10.45 2.72 -6.97
N ILE A 39 -9.92 1.74 -6.29
CA ILE A 39 -8.72 1.92 -5.45
C ILE A 39 -7.53 2.33 -6.31
N GLU A 40 -7.35 1.68 -7.44
CA GLU A 40 -6.28 2.02 -8.38
C GLU A 40 -6.31 3.49 -8.76
N LYS A 41 -7.47 3.98 -9.19
CA LYS A 41 -7.62 5.36 -9.62
C LYS A 41 -7.28 6.35 -8.52
N LEU A 42 -7.74 6.06 -7.31
CA LEU A 42 -7.50 6.94 -6.17
C LEU A 42 -6.01 6.98 -5.79
N LEU A 43 -5.34 5.85 -5.80
CA LEU A 43 -3.91 5.78 -5.49
C LEU A 43 -3.06 6.41 -6.60
N MET A 44 -3.43 6.19 -7.85
CA MET A 44 -2.73 6.84 -8.97
C MET A 44 -2.86 8.34 -8.92
N ALA A 45 -4.03 8.85 -8.51
CA ALA A 45 -4.23 10.29 -8.34
C ALA A 45 -3.31 10.88 -7.26
N ASP A 46 -2.90 10.05 -6.29
CA ASP A 46 -1.93 10.46 -5.26
C ASP A 46 -0.48 10.33 -5.70
N GLY A 47 -0.24 9.90 -6.93
CA GLY A 47 1.09 9.80 -7.50
C GLY A 47 1.77 8.45 -7.37
N TYR A 48 1.09 7.45 -6.81
CA TYR A 48 1.67 6.11 -6.68
C TYR A 48 1.62 5.33 -7.99
N ARG A 49 2.55 4.42 -8.16
CA ARG A 49 2.44 3.36 -9.15
C ARG A 49 1.61 2.25 -8.53
N VAL A 50 0.74 1.63 -9.31
CA VAL A 50 -0.18 0.63 -8.78
C VAL A 50 -0.08 -0.65 -9.59
N ALA A 51 0.11 -1.76 -8.90
CA ALA A 51 -0.02 -3.10 -9.46
C ALA A 51 -1.32 -3.71 -8.91
N LEU A 52 -2.00 -4.51 -9.70
CA LEU A 52 -3.27 -5.08 -9.32
C LEU A 52 -3.20 -6.61 -9.29
N ALA A 53 -3.88 -7.18 -8.32
CA ALA A 53 -4.04 -8.63 -8.22
C ALA A 53 -5.44 -8.95 -7.71
N ARG A 54 -6.01 -10.04 -8.18
CA ARG A 54 -7.39 -10.42 -7.85
C ARG A 54 -7.48 -11.50 -6.75
N ASP A 55 -6.38 -12.19 -6.48
CA ASP A 55 -6.32 -13.24 -5.47
C ASP A 55 -4.89 -13.44 -4.96
N GLU A 56 -4.71 -14.36 -4.03
CA GLU A 56 -3.41 -14.62 -3.42
C GLU A 56 -2.35 -15.03 -4.44
N ARG A 57 -2.68 -15.96 -5.33
CA ARG A 57 -1.74 -16.46 -6.32
C ARG A 57 -1.28 -15.36 -7.27
N ASP A 58 -2.24 -14.60 -7.78
CA ASP A 58 -1.97 -13.47 -8.67
C ASP A 58 -1.12 -12.42 -7.95
N ALA A 59 -1.39 -12.21 -6.66
CA ALA A 59 -0.64 -11.26 -5.85
C ALA A 59 0.82 -11.67 -5.67
N ILE A 60 1.08 -12.95 -5.46
CA ILE A 60 2.46 -13.46 -5.33
C ILE A 60 3.23 -13.20 -6.62
N GLU A 61 2.64 -13.54 -7.75
CA GLU A 61 3.27 -13.33 -9.06
C GLU A 61 3.51 -11.85 -9.32
N SER A 62 2.52 -11.01 -9.04
CA SER A 62 2.64 -9.57 -9.22
C SER A 62 3.69 -8.97 -8.31
N ALA A 63 3.75 -9.38 -7.06
CA ALA A 63 4.73 -8.88 -6.11
C ALA A 63 6.16 -9.25 -6.53
N GLN A 64 6.36 -10.45 -7.05
CA GLN A 64 7.66 -10.89 -7.56
C GLN A 64 8.11 -10.04 -8.74
N ARG A 65 7.18 -9.71 -9.62
CA ARG A 65 7.46 -8.95 -10.85
C ARG A 65 7.64 -7.46 -10.57
N THR A 66 6.80 -6.86 -9.74
CA THR A 66 6.75 -5.41 -9.57
C THR A 66 7.52 -4.88 -8.37
N ARG A 67 7.87 -5.75 -7.43
CA ARG A 67 8.59 -5.37 -6.21
C ARG A 67 7.92 -4.20 -5.49
N PRO A 68 6.69 -4.37 -4.99
CA PRO A 68 5.95 -3.28 -4.37
C PRO A 68 6.61 -2.80 -3.07
N HIS A 69 6.37 -1.54 -2.76
CA HIS A 69 6.80 -0.92 -1.51
C HIS A 69 5.78 -1.10 -0.39
N LEU A 70 4.55 -1.44 -0.76
CA LEU A 70 3.45 -1.68 0.17
C LEU A 70 2.45 -2.62 -0.50
N ILE A 71 1.85 -3.51 0.30
CA ILE A 71 0.82 -4.44 -0.19
C ILE A 71 -0.48 -4.13 0.54
N LEU A 72 -1.51 -3.77 -0.22
CA LEU A 72 -2.84 -3.49 0.28
C LEU A 72 -3.75 -4.67 -0.04
N VAL A 73 -4.31 -5.31 0.99
CA VAL A 73 -5.09 -6.53 0.83
C VAL A 73 -6.54 -6.28 1.26
N SER A 74 -7.46 -6.56 0.35
CA SER A 74 -8.90 -6.48 0.57
C SER A 74 -9.53 -7.72 -0.06
N LEU A 75 -9.47 -8.83 0.66
CA LEU A 75 -10.01 -10.09 0.20
C LEU A 75 -11.17 -10.54 1.07
N ALA A 76 -12.09 -11.31 0.48
CA ALA A 76 -13.18 -11.92 1.23
C ALA A 76 -12.62 -13.02 2.12
N GLY A 77 -13.28 -13.23 3.27
CA GLY A 77 -12.90 -14.26 4.21
C GLY A 77 -12.93 -13.76 5.65
N SER A 78 -12.71 -14.64 6.60
CA SER A 78 -12.57 -14.26 7.99
C SER A 78 -11.26 -13.47 8.19
N PRO A 79 -11.15 -12.65 9.25
CA PRO A 79 -9.90 -11.93 9.51
C PRO A 79 -8.68 -12.84 9.58
N HIS A 80 -8.82 -14.02 10.18
CA HIS A 80 -7.76 -15.01 10.28
C HIS A 80 -7.27 -15.49 8.91
N GLU A 81 -8.22 -15.78 8.02
CA GLU A 81 -7.90 -16.26 6.67
C GLU A 81 -7.21 -15.17 5.85
N VAL A 82 -7.71 -13.95 5.93
CA VAL A 82 -7.16 -12.82 5.16
C VAL A 82 -5.76 -12.46 5.66
N VAL A 83 -5.54 -12.47 6.97
CA VAL A 83 -4.21 -12.22 7.55
C VAL A 83 -3.23 -13.30 7.10
N PHE A 84 -3.65 -14.56 7.12
CA PHE A 84 -2.82 -15.66 6.67
C PHE A 84 -2.43 -15.49 5.19
N SER A 85 -3.41 -15.19 4.34
CA SER A 85 -3.17 -14.94 2.91
C SER A 85 -2.24 -13.77 2.69
N ALA A 86 -2.43 -12.67 3.41
CA ALA A 86 -1.61 -11.49 3.28
C ALA A 86 -0.15 -11.75 3.65
N ARG A 87 0.08 -12.46 4.76
CA ARG A 87 1.42 -12.86 5.16
C ARG A 87 2.05 -13.82 4.17
N SER A 88 1.26 -14.75 3.64
CA SER A 88 1.72 -15.69 2.62
C SER A 88 2.17 -14.98 1.36
N ILE A 89 1.42 -13.97 0.92
CA ILE A 89 1.80 -13.18 -0.26
C ILE A 89 3.19 -12.57 -0.07
N ARG A 90 3.40 -11.88 1.05
CA ARG A 90 4.68 -11.21 1.30
C ARG A 90 5.81 -12.21 1.42
N GLN A 91 5.61 -13.30 2.14
CA GLN A 91 6.62 -14.32 2.35
C GLN A 91 6.98 -15.04 1.05
N ARG A 92 5.99 -15.50 0.30
CA ARG A 92 6.22 -16.25 -0.94
C ARG A 92 6.79 -15.38 -2.05
N ALA A 93 6.47 -14.11 -2.04
CA ALA A 93 7.05 -13.15 -2.99
C ALA A 93 8.46 -12.70 -2.57
N GLU A 94 8.92 -13.13 -1.40
CA GLU A 94 10.23 -12.74 -0.85
C GLU A 94 10.39 -11.22 -0.75
N ALA A 95 9.29 -10.54 -0.43
CA ALA A 95 9.30 -9.09 -0.33
C ALA A 95 9.93 -8.58 0.96
N GLY A 96 9.90 -9.39 2.03
CA GLY A 96 10.49 -9.03 3.31
C GLY A 96 9.56 -8.22 4.21
N GLU A 97 9.89 -8.20 5.50
CA GLU A 97 9.07 -7.53 6.51
C GLU A 97 9.15 -6.01 6.45
N ARG A 98 10.07 -5.45 5.69
CA ARG A 98 10.14 -4.01 5.49
C ARG A 98 8.99 -3.50 4.62
N VAL A 99 8.41 -4.38 3.81
CA VAL A 99 7.25 -4.04 2.99
C VAL A 99 6.02 -4.14 3.87
N PRO A 100 5.38 -3.03 4.25
CA PRO A 100 4.18 -3.09 5.06
C PRO A 100 3.04 -3.74 4.31
N VAL A 101 2.24 -4.50 5.06
CA VAL A 101 1.01 -5.09 4.56
C VAL A 101 -0.15 -4.41 5.28
N VAL A 102 -1.06 -3.83 4.51
CA VAL A 102 -2.25 -3.17 5.04
C VAL A 102 -3.46 -4.02 4.65
N ILE A 103 -4.23 -4.44 5.63
CA ILE A 103 -5.38 -5.31 5.43
C ILE A 103 -6.65 -4.56 5.80
N PHE A 104 -7.58 -4.46 4.86
CA PHE A 104 -8.91 -4.00 5.16
C PHE A 104 -9.65 -5.04 5.99
N CYS A 105 -10.14 -4.63 7.13
CA CYS A 105 -10.93 -5.48 8.02
C CYS A 105 -12.31 -4.89 8.24
N ILE A 106 -13.33 -5.71 8.08
CA ILE A 106 -14.70 -5.33 8.40
C ILE A 106 -15.06 -5.85 9.78
N GLU A 107 -14.42 -6.93 10.20
CA GLU A 107 -14.69 -7.59 11.48
C GLU A 107 -13.46 -7.55 12.37
N GLY A 108 -13.68 -7.53 13.67
CA GLY A 108 -12.61 -7.63 14.66
C GLY A 108 -11.97 -6.33 15.09
N ILE A 109 -12.26 -5.23 14.39
CA ILE A 109 -11.82 -3.89 14.78
C ILE A 109 -12.95 -2.89 14.55
N ASP A 110 -12.90 -1.78 15.26
CA ASP A 110 -13.91 -0.74 15.13
C ASP A 110 -13.63 0.17 13.94
N GLU A 111 -14.68 0.79 13.42
CA GLU A 111 -14.55 1.77 12.35
C GLU A 111 -13.62 2.90 12.79
N GLY A 112 -12.66 3.24 11.94
CA GLY A 112 -11.65 4.24 12.22
C GLY A 112 -10.40 3.71 12.90
N ASP A 113 -10.37 2.44 13.28
CA ASP A 113 -9.22 1.86 13.96
C ASP A 113 -8.13 1.40 13.00
N GLU A 114 -6.90 1.47 13.49
CA GLU A 114 -5.70 0.96 12.84
C GLU A 114 -4.92 0.16 13.89
N VAL A 115 -4.64 -1.09 13.62
CA VAL A 115 -3.98 -1.98 14.59
C VAL A 115 -2.83 -2.71 13.92
N GLU A 116 -1.63 -2.54 14.46
CA GLU A 116 -0.49 -3.35 14.00
C GLU A 116 -0.47 -4.67 14.79
N ILE A 117 -0.42 -5.78 14.07
CA ILE A 117 -0.48 -7.13 14.67
C ILE A 117 0.87 -7.85 14.62
N GLY A 118 1.96 -7.12 14.32
CA GLY A 118 3.30 -7.66 14.27
C GLY A 118 3.82 -7.82 12.86
N GLU A 119 5.15 -7.81 12.74
CA GLU A 119 5.85 -8.01 11.47
C GLU A 119 5.42 -7.05 10.36
N ASN A 120 5.08 -5.81 10.75
CA ASN A 120 4.68 -4.76 9.80
C ASN A 120 3.40 -5.11 9.05
N VAL A 121 2.46 -5.78 9.73
CA VAL A 121 1.12 -6.08 9.23
C VAL A 121 0.13 -5.21 9.98
N HIS A 122 -0.67 -4.45 9.25
CA HIS A 122 -1.57 -3.44 9.79
C HIS A 122 -3.00 -3.75 9.38
N LEU A 123 -3.89 -3.87 10.36
CA LEU A 123 -5.32 -4.01 10.11
C LEU A 123 -5.95 -2.63 10.16
N THR A 124 -6.84 -2.33 9.23
CA THR A 124 -7.55 -1.05 9.23
C THR A 124 -9.00 -1.22 8.82
N ARG A 125 -9.86 -0.44 9.45
CA ARG A 125 -11.25 -0.27 9.05
C ARG A 125 -11.48 1.23 8.91
N PRO A 126 -11.06 1.81 7.77
CA PRO A 126 -11.07 3.27 7.65
C PRO A 126 -12.48 3.83 7.58
N ASP A 127 -12.70 4.99 8.22
CA ASP A 127 -13.94 5.75 8.14
C ASP A 127 -14.21 6.24 6.73
N ASN A 128 -13.11 6.58 6.04
CA ASN A 128 -13.18 7.09 4.69
C ASN A 128 -11.84 6.84 4.00
N PHE A 129 -11.78 7.12 2.72
CA PHE A 129 -10.57 6.87 1.93
C PHE A 129 -9.40 7.75 2.38
N ASN A 130 -9.66 8.94 2.90
CA ASN A 130 -8.59 9.83 3.38
C ASN A 130 -7.82 9.21 4.55
N GLN A 131 -8.49 8.48 5.42
CA GLN A 131 -7.82 7.77 6.52
C GLN A 131 -6.86 6.72 5.97
N LEU A 132 -7.28 5.96 4.97
CA LEU A 132 -6.44 4.98 4.31
C LEU A 132 -5.23 5.64 3.65
N ARG A 133 -5.46 6.73 2.94
CA ARG A 133 -4.38 7.50 2.29
C ARG A 133 -3.33 7.96 3.29
N SER A 134 -3.79 8.42 4.44
CA SER A 134 -2.89 8.87 5.52
C SER A 134 -2.06 7.72 6.07
N LEU A 135 -2.67 6.57 6.28
CA LEU A 135 -1.96 5.39 6.76
C LEU A 135 -0.89 4.95 5.76
N ILE A 136 -1.25 4.86 4.49
CA ILE A 136 -0.31 4.48 3.43
C ILE A 136 0.88 5.44 3.40
N ALA A 137 0.62 6.74 3.42
CA ALA A 137 1.68 7.75 3.37
C ALA A 137 2.61 7.64 4.58
N ARG A 138 2.06 7.43 5.77
CA ARG A 138 2.88 7.26 6.98
C ARG A 138 3.78 6.04 6.91
N LEU A 139 3.25 4.92 6.43
CA LEU A 139 4.02 3.68 6.33
C LEU A 139 5.14 3.79 5.30
N LEU A 140 4.86 4.42 4.17
CA LEU A 140 5.88 4.64 3.13
C LEU A 140 6.95 5.63 3.58
N ASN A 141 6.59 6.66 4.31
CA ASN A 141 7.55 7.62 4.86
C ASN A 141 8.48 6.97 5.89
N LYS A 142 7.98 6.06 6.71
CA LYS A 142 8.81 5.33 7.67
C LYS A 142 9.88 4.50 6.97
N ILE A 143 9.54 3.89 5.84
CA ILE A 143 10.48 3.12 5.03
C ILE A 143 11.56 4.03 4.48
N SER A 144 11.19 5.20 3.95
CA SER A 144 12.13 6.18 3.42
C SER A 144 13.14 6.63 4.48
N ILE A 145 12.65 6.91 5.68
CA ILE A 145 13.49 7.34 6.79
C ILE A 145 14.42 6.22 7.25
N ALA A 146 13.94 4.99 7.25
CA ALA A 146 14.70 3.82 7.68
C ALA A 146 15.77 3.40 6.66
N ALA A 147 15.55 3.75 5.41
CA ALA A 147 16.48 3.41 4.35
C ALA A 147 17.66 4.37 4.31
#